data_fcb4c943d035a622182026cb3c5187ef
#
_entry.id   fcb4c943d035a622182026cb3c5187ef
#
_cell.length_a   1.000
_cell.length_b   1.000
_cell.length_c   1.000
_cell.angle_alpha   90.00
_cell.angle_beta   90.00
_cell.angle_gamma   90.00
#
_symmetry.space_group_name_H-M   'P 1'
#
loop_
_entity.id
_entity.type
_entity.pdbx_description
1 polymer ?
#
loop_
_entity_poly.entity_id
_entity_poly.type
_entity_poly.pdbx_seq_one_letter_code
_entity_poly.pdbx_strand_id
1 'polypeptide(L)'
;MKRLISLFSALLIFVSILNFNSCKPDSIEELGSIYGVVTDKATGEPVKNANVQLRPSGETTLTGTDGRYEFVDLKNGEYSITVSKTEYTDLVDDYVIVIDGDKAMRRDVQIEKIPALLKILDSNGNEIEVLDFGSMQDDNTRMFSIFNNSTTVLEYEIFKTAAWVSSLSSEEGSLQPGATKSIIVVIDRDLLSDGKNVTTLSILTNNGGKQLTLKAYKSDGNGGEPEDPESPEEPNDPQEPENPDEPDAPNSVNISVGGVSFKMIEVAGGTYMMGGDGGIGGNLDETPKHSVTLDGFYIGETEVTQELWDAVMGSNPSVYTGNKKPVHAVNWNQCNEFIDKLNYMTGKTFRMPTEAEWEYAARGGKQSKEYEYSGSNNVGSVAWYVGNSNYEPQNVKGKIPNELGIYDMSGNVFEWCSDWYGGYNSSAQTNPTGPSSGNNKVVRGGAFSYYDTYCRVARRFSCSPNWCDTYHGLRLVME
;
A
#
# COMPACT_ATOMS: atom_id res chain seq x y z
N MET A 1 -91.04 21.41 18.16
CA MET A 1 -92.34 21.07 17.57
C MET A 1 -92.11 20.67 16.12
N LYS A 2 -92.58 19.46 15.80
CA LYS A 2 -93.08 18.95 14.51
C LYS A 2 -92.13 19.01 13.33
N ARG A 3 -91.63 17.84 12.88
CA ARG A 3 -92.24 16.95 11.85
C ARG A 3 -91.79 17.35 10.46
N LEU A 4 -91.31 16.57 9.59
CA LEU A 4 -91.47 15.20 9.14
C LEU A 4 -91.46 15.17 7.59
N ILE A 5 -90.92 14.08 7.01
CA ILE A 5 -91.29 13.44 5.78
C ILE A 5 -90.54 13.88 4.50
N SER A 6 -89.61 13.09 4.00
CA SER A 6 -89.74 11.98 3.02
C SER A 6 -90.06 12.39 1.60
N LEU A 7 -89.19 12.04 0.69
CA LEU A 7 -89.68 11.33 -0.57
C LEU A 7 -88.51 10.68 -1.33
N PHE A 8 -88.67 9.45 -1.61
CA PHE A 8 -87.88 8.58 -2.47
C PHE A 8 -87.80 9.15 -3.92
N SER A 9 -86.66 9.00 -4.52
CA SER A 9 -86.53 8.87 -5.96
C SER A 9 -85.46 7.88 -6.28
N ALA A 10 -85.83 6.74 -6.81
CA ALA A 10 -85.00 5.69 -7.33
C ALA A 10 -84.28 6.20 -8.59
N LEU A 11 -82.97 6.09 -8.57
CA LEU A 11 -82.15 6.16 -9.78
C LEU A 11 -81.30 4.90 -9.87
N LEU A 12 -81.64 4.07 -10.88
CA LEU A 12 -80.81 2.92 -11.30
C LEU A 12 -79.44 3.43 -11.64
N ILE A 13 -78.42 3.01 -10.86
CA ILE A 13 -77.07 3.16 -11.26
C ILE A 13 -76.46 1.77 -11.51
N PHE A 14 -76.00 1.64 -12.73
CA PHE A 14 -75.21 0.53 -13.25
C PHE A 14 -74.10 0.17 -12.27
N VAL A 15 -74.13 -1.08 -11.77
CA VAL A 15 -73.02 -1.67 -11.06
C VAL A 15 -71.99 -2.11 -12.08
N SER A 16 -71.02 -1.26 -12.39
CA SER A 16 -69.78 -1.70 -12.99
C SER A 16 -68.97 -2.35 -11.87
N ILE A 17 -68.83 -3.65 -11.96
CA ILE A 17 -67.94 -4.44 -11.13
C ILE A 17 -66.51 -4.03 -11.50
N LEU A 18 -65.97 -3.05 -10.77
CA LEU A 18 -64.54 -2.82 -10.71
C LEU A 18 -63.96 -3.92 -9.80
N ASN A 19 -63.29 -4.87 -10.40
CA ASN A 19 -62.36 -5.74 -9.69
C ASN A 19 -61.26 -4.88 -9.06
N PHE A 20 -61.44 -4.49 -7.82
CA PHE A 20 -60.34 -4.10 -7.00
C PHE A 20 -59.48 -5.35 -6.78
N ASN A 21 -58.42 -5.49 -7.58
CA ASN A 21 -57.29 -6.29 -7.14
C ASN A 21 -56.86 -5.71 -5.82
N SER A 22 -57.19 -6.40 -4.73
CA SER A 22 -56.62 -6.17 -3.41
C SER A 22 -55.11 -6.30 -3.59
N CYS A 23 -54.39 -5.16 -3.64
CA CYS A 23 -53.01 -5.20 -3.27
C CYS A 23 -52.95 -5.78 -1.85
N LYS A 24 -52.44 -6.99 -1.74
CA LYS A 24 -51.96 -7.48 -0.46
C LYS A 24 -50.94 -6.42 -0.01
N PRO A 25 -50.97 -5.91 1.23
CA PRO A 25 -49.85 -5.12 1.73
C PRO A 25 -48.62 -5.98 1.53
N ASP A 26 -47.59 -5.40 0.89
CA ASP A 26 -46.27 -6.03 0.87
C ASP A 26 -45.98 -6.41 2.31
N SER A 27 -45.78 -7.71 2.56
CA SER A 27 -45.35 -8.18 3.84
C SER A 27 -44.02 -7.45 4.11
N ILE A 28 -43.98 -6.63 5.16
CA ILE A 28 -42.72 -6.06 5.61
C ILE A 28 -41.83 -7.26 5.87
N GLU A 29 -40.79 -7.42 5.05
CA GLU A 29 -39.78 -8.48 5.19
C GLU A 29 -39.05 -8.14 6.50
N GLU A 30 -39.25 -8.94 7.53
CA GLU A 30 -38.49 -8.79 8.77
C GLU A 30 -37.05 -9.24 8.50
N LEU A 31 -36.08 -8.37 8.75
CA LEU A 31 -34.66 -8.60 8.49
C LEU A 31 -33.91 -8.76 9.81
N GLY A 32 -33.12 -9.80 9.92
CA GLY A 32 -32.28 -10.07 11.10
C GLY A 32 -30.84 -9.62 10.97
N SER A 33 -30.03 -9.95 11.96
CA SER A 33 -28.60 -9.66 11.94
C SER A 33 -27.77 -10.80 12.54
N ILE A 34 -26.49 -10.88 12.15
CA ILE A 34 -25.49 -11.77 12.73
C ILE A 34 -24.34 -10.91 13.21
N TYR A 35 -23.92 -11.09 14.48
CA TYR A 35 -22.79 -10.37 15.05
C TYR A 35 -21.95 -11.28 15.94
N GLY A 36 -20.70 -10.89 16.22
CA GLY A 36 -19.84 -11.67 17.10
C GLY A 36 -18.48 -11.04 17.28
N VAL A 37 -17.59 -11.81 17.91
CA VAL A 37 -16.19 -11.43 18.16
C VAL A 37 -15.28 -12.52 17.63
N VAL A 38 -14.24 -12.12 16.89
CA VAL A 38 -13.14 -12.98 16.51
C VAL A 38 -12.01 -12.81 17.52
N THR A 39 -11.55 -13.91 18.11
CA THR A 39 -10.44 -13.90 19.08
C THR A 39 -9.33 -14.85 18.68
N ASP A 40 -8.11 -14.57 19.12
CA ASP A 40 -6.98 -15.48 19.01
C ASP A 40 -7.20 -16.67 19.96
N LYS A 41 -7.07 -17.87 19.44
CA LYS A 41 -7.34 -19.11 20.18
C LYS A 41 -6.37 -19.35 21.35
N ALA A 42 -5.13 -18.90 21.23
CA ALA A 42 -4.09 -19.12 22.24
C ALA A 42 -4.12 -18.06 23.35
N THR A 43 -4.39 -16.79 22.98
CA THR A 43 -4.33 -15.66 23.94
C THR A 43 -5.69 -15.18 24.43
N GLY A 44 -6.77 -15.47 23.66
CA GLY A 44 -8.10 -14.92 23.91
C GLY A 44 -8.26 -13.45 23.51
N GLU A 45 -7.19 -12.80 23.02
CA GLU A 45 -7.21 -11.40 22.60
C GLU A 45 -8.05 -11.21 21.33
N PRO A 46 -8.72 -10.07 21.18
CA PRO A 46 -9.50 -9.77 19.98
C PRO A 46 -8.61 -9.63 18.74
N VAL A 47 -9.02 -10.23 17.64
CA VAL A 47 -8.30 -10.13 16.37
C VAL A 47 -8.88 -9.02 15.52
N LYS A 48 -8.14 -7.94 15.37
CA LYS A 48 -8.46 -6.79 14.51
C LYS A 48 -8.24 -7.11 13.03
N ASN A 49 -9.09 -6.53 12.17
CA ASN A 49 -8.97 -6.66 10.70
C ASN A 49 -8.95 -8.13 10.22
N ALA A 50 -9.66 -9.03 10.88
CA ALA A 50 -9.97 -10.32 10.32
C ALA A 50 -11.13 -10.16 9.32
N ASN A 51 -11.00 -10.75 8.14
CA ASN A 51 -12.05 -10.76 7.14
C ASN A 51 -13.06 -11.85 7.49
N VAL A 52 -14.29 -11.46 7.79
CA VAL A 52 -15.42 -12.37 8.04
C VAL A 52 -16.31 -12.37 6.82
N GLN A 53 -16.51 -13.53 6.20
CA GLN A 53 -17.39 -13.71 5.05
C GLN A 53 -18.61 -14.51 5.42
N LEU A 54 -19.78 -13.99 5.06
CA LEU A 54 -21.06 -14.64 5.25
C LEU A 54 -21.39 -15.56 4.06
N ARG A 55 -21.86 -16.77 4.31
CA ARG A 55 -22.35 -17.71 3.31
C ARG A 55 -23.85 -17.94 3.51
N PRO A 56 -24.64 -18.10 2.43
CA PRO A 56 -24.22 -18.19 1.03
C PRO A 56 -24.09 -16.84 0.31
N SER A 57 -24.38 -15.69 0.96
CA SER A 57 -24.42 -14.37 0.30
C SER A 57 -23.07 -13.93 -0.29
N GLY A 58 -21.96 -14.35 0.33
CA GLY A 58 -20.62 -13.91 -0.03
C GLY A 58 -20.25 -12.52 0.52
N GLU A 59 -21.15 -11.89 1.28
CA GLU A 59 -20.92 -10.60 1.92
C GLU A 59 -19.75 -10.67 2.92
N THR A 60 -18.94 -9.62 2.99
CA THR A 60 -17.75 -9.58 3.84
C THR A 60 -17.73 -8.35 4.73
N THR A 61 -17.17 -8.50 5.92
CA THR A 61 -16.88 -7.40 6.85
C THR A 61 -15.55 -7.63 7.55
N LEU A 62 -14.89 -6.55 7.97
CA LEU A 62 -13.64 -6.63 8.75
C LEU A 62 -13.94 -6.44 10.23
N THR A 63 -13.25 -7.20 11.08
CA THR A 63 -13.36 -7.01 12.53
C THR A 63 -12.74 -5.70 12.98
N GLY A 64 -13.39 -5.02 13.92
CA GLY A 64 -12.89 -3.83 14.59
C GLY A 64 -11.68 -4.09 15.50
N THR A 65 -11.18 -3.04 16.16
CA THR A 65 -10.08 -3.15 17.15
C THR A 65 -10.41 -4.04 18.34
N ASP A 66 -11.69 -4.24 18.61
CA ASP A 66 -12.24 -5.10 19.65
C ASP A 66 -12.64 -6.49 19.12
N GLY A 67 -12.24 -6.82 17.88
CA GLY A 67 -12.53 -8.09 17.23
C GLY A 67 -13.97 -8.25 16.76
N ARG A 68 -14.83 -7.24 16.91
CA ARG A 68 -16.26 -7.34 16.59
C ARG A 68 -16.51 -7.27 15.09
N TYR A 69 -17.53 -8.00 14.66
CA TYR A 69 -18.10 -7.98 13.32
C TYR A 69 -19.62 -8.00 13.38
N GLU A 70 -20.28 -7.51 12.34
CA GLU A 70 -21.73 -7.51 12.22
C GLU A 70 -22.16 -7.56 10.74
N PHE A 71 -23.23 -8.32 10.49
CA PHE A 71 -24.00 -8.32 9.23
C PHE A 71 -25.45 -7.97 9.57
N VAL A 72 -26.00 -7.00 8.92
CA VAL A 72 -27.36 -6.48 9.13
C VAL A 72 -28.25 -6.76 7.92
N ASP A 73 -29.55 -6.52 8.05
CA ASP A 73 -30.54 -6.64 6.96
C ASP A 73 -30.57 -8.02 6.30
N LEU A 74 -30.33 -9.07 7.09
CA LEU A 74 -30.32 -10.44 6.62
C LEU A 74 -31.76 -10.99 6.50
N LYS A 75 -32.06 -11.61 5.35
CA LYS A 75 -33.31 -12.33 5.11
C LYS A 75 -33.35 -13.62 5.92
N ASN A 76 -34.58 -14.13 6.12
CA ASN A 76 -34.76 -15.44 6.72
C ASN A 76 -33.98 -16.50 5.95
N GLY A 77 -33.20 -17.31 6.63
CA GLY A 77 -32.39 -18.33 6.01
C GLY A 77 -31.32 -18.93 6.92
N GLU A 78 -30.57 -19.85 6.35
CA GLU A 78 -29.43 -20.50 7.01
C GLU A 78 -28.14 -19.86 6.52
N TYR A 79 -27.27 -19.51 7.47
CA TYR A 79 -26.00 -18.85 7.22
C TYR A 79 -24.87 -19.58 7.92
N SER A 80 -23.66 -19.44 7.39
CA SER A 80 -22.42 -19.80 8.06
C SER A 80 -21.38 -18.73 7.76
N ILE A 81 -20.30 -18.71 8.52
CA ILE A 81 -19.22 -17.73 8.35
C ILE A 81 -17.90 -18.41 8.05
N THR A 82 -17.06 -17.73 7.29
CA THR A 82 -15.64 -18.04 7.18
C THR A 82 -14.84 -16.84 7.67
N VAL A 83 -13.72 -17.11 8.34
CA VAL A 83 -12.84 -16.05 8.85
C VAL A 83 -11.45 -16.29 8.31
N SER A 84 -10.86 -15.27 7.68
CA SER A 84 -9.48 -15.28 7.20
C SER A 84 -8.72 -14.08 7.75
N LYS A 85 -7.44 -14.29 8.02
CA LYS A 85 -6.52 -13.26 8.50
C LYS A 85 -5.09 -13.69 8.21
N THR A 86 -4.28 -12.78 7.65
CA THR A 86 -2.84 -12.99 7.54
C THR A 86 -2.25 -13.39 8.90
N GLU A 87 -1.36 -14.36 8.91
CA GLU A 87 -0.76 -14.99 10.11
C GLU A 87 -1.69 -15.91 10.91
N TYR A 88 -2.92 -16.16 10.46
CA TYR A 88 -3.85 -17.11 11.09
C TYR A 88 -4.29 -18.17 10.09
N THR A 89 -4.64 -19.33 10.60
CA THR A 89 -5.27 -20.39 9.81
C THR A 89 -6.69 -19.97 9.49
N ASP A 90 -7.09 -20.05 8.22
CA ASP A 90 -8.44 -19.76 7.80
C ASP A 90 -9.43 -20.68 8.52
N LEU A 91 -10.48 -20.10 9.08
CA LEU A 91 -11.56 -20.82 9.72
C LEU A 91 -12.75 -20.93 8.77
N VAL A 92 -13.16 -22.15 8.46
CA VAL A 92 -14.48 -22.45 7.88
C VAL A 92 -15.36 -22.91 9.04
N ASP A 93 -16.29 -22.04 9.46
CA ASP A 93 -17.21 -22.37 10.55
C ASP A 93 -18.41 -23.11 9.98
N ASP A 94 -18.49 -24.40 10.22
CA ASP A 94 -19.58 -25.27 9.77
C ASP A 94 -20.87 -25.11 10.60
N TYR A 95 -20.86 -24.23 11.61
CA TYR A 95 -22.04 -23.95 12.42
C TYR A 95 -23.08 -23.18 11.61
N VAL A 96 -24.28 -23.74 11.54
CA VAL A 96 -25.41 -23.12 10.85
C VAL A 96 -26.11 -22.14 11.77
N ILE A 97 -26.16 -20.87 11.33
CA ILE A 97 -26.87 -19.78 12.01
C ILE A 97 -28.20 -19.60 11.29
N VAL A 98 -29.31 -19.71 12.02
CA VAL A 98 -30.67 -19.56 11.45
C VAL A 98 -31.19 -18.16 11.78
N ILE A 99 -31.50 -17.38 10.73
CA ILE A 99 -32.21 -16.11 10.85
C ILE A 99 -33.69 -16.35 10.59
N ASP A 100 -34.52 -15.98 11.56
CA ASP A 100 -35.97 -16.06 11.53
C ASP A 100 -36.56 -14.78 12.15
N GLY A 101 -37.05 -13.90 11.26
CA GLY A 101 -37.54 -12.57 11.62
C GLY A 101 -36.43 -11.56 11.91
N ASP A 102 -36.70 -10.62 12.81
CA ASP A 102 -35.86 -9.50 13.19
C ASP A 102 -34.77 -9.83 14.26
N LYS A 103 -34.51 -11.12 14.45
CA LYS A 103 -33.59 -11.56 15.52
C LYS A 103 -32.13 -11.27 15.18
N ALA A 104 -31.42 -10.78 16.18
CA ALA A 104 -29.96 -10.66 16.16
C ALA A 104 -29.31 -11.92 16.73
N MET A 105 -28.52 -12.62 15.92
CA MET A 105 -27.86 -13.88 16.30
C MET A 105 -26.38 -13.63 16.59
N ARG A 106 -25.90 -14.07 17.75
CA ARG A 106 -24.50 -13.94 18.13
C ARG A 106 -23.71 -15.18 17.76
N ARG A 107 -22.57 -14.98 17.07
CA ARG A 107 -21.61 -16.03 16.76
C ARG A 107 -20.18 -15.55 17.04
N ASP A 108 -19.60 -15.96 18.17
CA ASP A 108 -18.17 -15.73 18.48
C ASP A 108 -17.35 -16.88 17.91
N VAL A 109 -16.16 -16.56 17.38
CA VAL A 109 -15.25 -17.55 16.80
C VAL A 109 -13.82 -17.31 17.25
N GLN A 110 -13.02 -18.38 17.23
CA GLN A 110 -11.61 -18.33 17.54
C GLN A 110 -10.80 -18.78 16.33
N ILE A 111 -9.76 -18.03 16.00
CA ILE A 111 -8.80 -18.40 14.95
C ILE A 111 -7.42 -18.65 15.55
N GLU A 112 -6.68 -19.57 14.94
CA GLU A 112 -5.39 -20.02 15.43
C GLU A 112 -4.26 -19.36 14.67
N LYS A 113 -3.37 -18.68 15.39
CA LYS A 113 -2.22 -18.01 14.77
C LYS A 113 -1.28 -19.07 14.18
N ILE A 114 -0.86 -18.86 12.92
CA ILE A 114 0.15 -19.70 12.27
C ILE A 114 1.47 -19.43 12.99
N PRO A 115 2.15 -20.46 13.54
CA PRO A 115 3.46 -20.27 14.16
C PRO A 115 4.43 -19.62 13.17
N ALA A 116 5.24 -18.66 13.63
CA ALA A 116 6.28 -18.08 12.79
C ALA A 116 7.19 -19.18 12.27
N LEU A 117 7.22 -19.38 10.95
CA LEU A 117 7.91 -20.50 10.31
C LEU A 117 9.43 -20.35 10.38
N LEU A 118 9.93 -19.11 10.36
CA LEU A 118 11.33 -18.76 10.51
C LEU A 118 11.55 -18.04 11.84
N LYS A 119 12.56 -18.44 12.61
CA LYS A 119 13.06 -17.72 13.77
C LYS A 119 14.46 -17.21 13.52
N ILE A 120 14.78 -16.04 14.04
CA ILE A 120 16.13 -15.48 14.07
C ILE A 120 16.60 -15.54 15.52
N LEU A 121 17.72 -16.22 15.77
CA LEU A 121 18.19 -16.53 17.12
C LEU A 121 19.59 -15.97 17.35
N ASP A 122 19.87 -15.55 18.59
CA ASP A 122 21.22 -15.24 19.06
C ASP A 122 22.05 -16.55 19.31
N SER A 123 23.28 -16.40 19.79
CA SER A 123 24.15 -17.52 20.15
C SER A 123 23.62 -18.37 21.32
N ASN A 124 22.69 -17.85 22.10
CA ASN A 124 22.07 -18.51 23.25
C ASN A 124 20.74 -19.19 22.88
N GLY A 125 20.29 -19.02 21.63
CA GLY A 125 19.03 -19.57 21.14
C GLY A 125 17.80 -18.69 21.44
N ASN A 126 17.98 -17.46 21.89
CA ASN A 126 16.88 -16.52 22.08
C ASN A 126 16.51 -15.85 20.75
N GLU A 127 15.23 -15.61 20.53
CA GLU A 127 14.76 -14.90 19.34
C GLU A 127 15.13 -13.42 19.44
N ILE A 128 15.73 -12.88 18.36
CA ILE A 128 16.21 -11.51 18.28
C ILE A 128 15.67 -10.77 17.07
N GLU A 129 15.53 -9.45 17.18
CA GLU A 129 15.16 -8.53 16.10
C GLU A 129 16.30 -7.55 15.78
N VAL A 130 17.30 -7.47 16.65
CA VAL A 130 18.45 -6.55 16.53
C VAL A 130 19.74 -7.32 16.73
N LEU A 131 20.73 -7.05 15.87
CA LEU A 131 22.11 -7.49 16.00
C LEU A 131 23.00 -6.26 16.10
N ASP A 132 23.57 -6.02 17.28
CA ASP A 132 24.36 -4.83 17.58
C ASP A 132 25.88 -5.14 17.55
N PHE A 133 26.62 -4.36 16.75
CA PHE A 133 28.06 -4.45 16.62
C PHE A 133 28.83 -3.54 17.62
N GLY A 134 28.09 -2.69 18.33
CA GLY A 134 28.71 -1.73 19.26
C GLY A 134 29.66 -0.74 18.57
N SER A 135 30.52 -0.10 19.37
CA SER A 135 31.43 0.94 18.93
C SER A 135 32.91 0.50 18.81
N MET A 136 33.26 -0.73 19.21
CA MET A 136 34.68 -1.19 19.21
C MET A 136 35.17 -1.38 17.78
N GLN A 137 36.30 -0.71 17.44
CA GLN A 137 36.85 -0.68 16.08
C GLN A 137 37.30 -2.06 15.55
N ASP A 138 37.72 -2.95 16.43
CA ASP A 138 38.24 -4.27 16.05
C ASP A 138 37.19 -5.39 16.03
N ASP A 139 35.94 -5.07 16.42
CA ASP A 139 34.86 -6.05 16.49
C ASP A 139 33.86 -5.92 15.30
N ASN A 140 34.30 -6.42 14.18
CA ASN A 140 33.61 -6.30 12.91
C ASN A 140 32.68 -7.48 12.58
N THR A 141 32.56 -8.44 13.49
CA THR A 141 31.90 -9.71 13.19
C THR A 141 30.84 -10.04 14.24
N ARG A 142 29.65 -10.37 13.77
CA ARG A 142 28.57 -10.92 14.61
C ARG A 142 27.96 -12.14 13.95
N MET A 143 27.33 -12.98 14.77
CA MET A 143 26.65 -14.19 14.32
C MET A 143 25.22 -14.17 14.82
N PHE A 144 24.31 -14.56 13.94
CA PHE A 144 22.95 -14.95 14.29
C PHE A 144 22.62 -16.30 13.64
N SER A 145 21.56 -16.93 14.07
CA SER A 145 21.10 -18.19 13.48
C SER A 145 19.69 -18.05 12.97
N ILE A 146 19.40 -18.67 11.83
CA ILE A 146 18.05 -18.85 11.32
C ILE A 146 17.61 -20.30 11.62
N PHE A 147 16.40 -20.44 12.14
CA PHE A 147 15.82 -21.71 12.56
C PHE A 147 14.50 -21.96 11.81
N ASN A 148 14.39 -23.13 11.18
CA ASN A 148 13.16 -23.55 10.54
C ASN A 148 12.20 -24.18 11.57
N ASN A 149 11.22 -23.40 12.01
CA ASN A 149 10.18 -23.84 12.95
C ASN A 149 8.95 -24.43 12.24
N SER A 150 9.05 -24.73 10.94
CA SER A 150 7.97 -25.34 10.16
C SER A 150 8.12 -26.85 10.02
N THR A 151 7.11 -27.48 9.43
CA THR A 151 7.11 -28.92 9.11
C THR A 151 7.59 -29.20 7.67
N THR A 152 7.93 -28.16 6.91
CA THR A 152 8.40 -28.26 5.52
C THR A 152 9.79 -27.66 5.35
N VAL A 153 10.45 -27.94 4.24
CA VAL A 153 11.73 -27.34 3.90
C VAL A 153 11.52 -25.84 3.64
N LEU A 154 12.33 -24.99 4.29
CA LEU A 154 12.40 -23.56 4.01
C LEU A 154 13.58 -23.29 3.07
N GLU A 155 13.28 -22.78 1.90
CA GLU A 155 14.28 -22.11 1.05
C GLU A 155 14.42 -20.67 1.57
N TYR A 156 15.66 -20.16 1.72
CA TYR A 156 15.89 -18.81 2.21
C TYR A 156 16.88 -18.04 1.35
N GLU A 157 16.69 -16.73 1.31
CA GLU A 157 17.59 -15.77 0.69
C GLU A 157 17.72 -14.53 1.60
N ILE A 158 18.96 -14.04 1.80
CA ILE A 158 19.27 -12.93 2.71
C ILE A 158 19.78 -11.74 1.91
N PHE A 159 19.08 -10.62 2.00
CA PHE A 159 19.42 -9.38 1.33
C PHE A 159 20.00 -8.37 2.30
N LYS A 160 21.08 -7.72 1.88
CA LYS A 160 21.70 -6.59 2.55
C LYS A 160 21.61 -5.36 1.66
N THR A 161 21.33 -4.20 2.23
CA THR A 161 21.19 -2.94 1.48
C THR A 161 22.31 -1.95 1.76
N ALA A 162 22.92 -2.00 2.95
CA ALA A 162 23.96 -1.07 3.34
C ALA A 162 25.36 -1.53 2.88
N ALA A 163 26.12 -0.63 2.28
CA ALA A 163 27.48 -0.89 1.81
C ALA A 163 28.44 -1.32 2.95
N TRP A 164 28.21 -0.82 4.17
CA TRP A 164 29.02 -1.17 5.35
C TRP A 164 28.79 -2.60 5.86
N VAL A 165 27.77 -3.34 5.37
CA VAL A 165 27.67 -4.79 5.56
C VAL A 165 28.48 -5.47 4.46
N SER A 166 29.74 -5.79 4.75
CA SER A 166 30.67 -6.24 3.73
C SER A 166 30.35 -7.66 3.23
N SER A 167 30.09 -8.61 4.14
CA SER A 167 29.77 -9.98 3.74
C SER A 167 28.86 -10.70 4.73
N LEU A 168 28.19 -11.74 4.20
CA LEU A 168 27.45 -12.76 4.94
C LEU A 168 28.07 -14.12 4.64
N SER A 169 28.17 -15.02 5.63
CA SER A 169 28.70 -16.37 5.41
C SER A 169 27.79 -17.28 4.56
N SER A 170 26.52 -16.90 4.43
CA SER A 170 25.55 -17.53 3.54
C SER A 170 24.48 -16.49 3.23
N GLU A 171 24.19 -16.31 1.95
CA GLU A 171 23.15 -15.38 1.47
C GLU A 171 21.90 -16.15 1.00
N GLU A 172 22.02 -17.44 0.70
CA GLU A 172 20.93 -18.31 0.27
C GLU A 172 21.11 -19.75 0.75
N GLY A 173 20.06 -20.54 0.71
CA GLY A 173 20.12 -21.97 1.03
C GLY A 173 18.78 -22.59 1.38
N SER A 174 18.82 -23.82 1.88
CA SER A 174 17.64 -24.53 2.36
C SER A 174 17.82 -25.06 3.78
N LEU A 175 16.74 -25.08 4.54
CA LEU A 175 16.68 -25.59 5.91
C LEU A 175 15.61 -26.67 6.01
N GLN A 176 16.02 -27.86 6.45
CA GLN A 176 15.08 -28.92 6.80
C GLN A 176 14.25 -28.53 8.03
N PRO A 177 13.05 -29.10 8.23
CA PRO A 177 12.26 -28.91 9.44
C PRO A 177 13.10 -29.11 10.71
N GLY A 178 13.03 -28.13 11.63
CA GLY A 178 13.80 -28.16 12.88
C GLY A 178 15.31 -27.90 12.75
N ALA A 179 15.80 -27.60 11.54
CA ALA A 179 17.23 -27.32 11.32
C ALA A 179 17.54 -25.83 11.64
N THR A 180 18.79 -25.59 12.07
CA THR A 180 19.37 -24.28 12.33
C THR A 180 20.55 -24.03 11.39
N LYS A 181 20.68 -22.79 10.89
CA LYS A 181 21.84 -22.33 10.11
C LYS A 181 22.38 -21.06 10.75
N SER A 182 23.64 -21.10 11.15
CA SER A 182 24.35 -19.91 11.64
C SER A 182 24.86 -19.09 10.46
N ILE A 183 24.67 -17.79 10.56
CA ILE A 183 25.06 -16.77 9.58
C ILE A 183 26.03 -15.81 10.27
N ILE A 184 27.21 -15.66 9.71
CA ILE A 184 28.20 -14.68 10.18
C ILE A 184 28.01 -13.42 9.33
N VAL A 185 27.88 -12.28 10.00
CA VAL A 185 27.82 -10.95 9.39
C VAL A 185 29.13 -10.25 9.65
N VAL A 186 29.74 -9.75 8.60
CA VAL A 186 30.97 -8.94 8.68
C VAL A 186 30.64 -7.51 8.22
N ILE A 187 31.04 -6.52 9.00
CA ILE A 187 30.87 -5.11 8.65
C ILE A 187 32.23 -4.47 8.29
N ASP A 188 32.16 -3.46 7.45
CA ASP A 188 33.28 -2.56 7.13
C ASP A 188 33.06 -1.23 7.85
N ARG A 189 33.84 -0.99 8.91
CA ARG A 189 33.69 0.22 9.73
C ARG A 189 34.18 1.49 9.05
N ASP A 190 35.00 1.36 8.01
CA ASP A 190 35.47 2.52 7.24
C ASP A 190 34.32 3.15 6.43
N LEU A 191 33.32 2.33 6.09
CA LEU A 191 32.11 2.75 5.38
C LEU A 191 30.97 3.22 6.29
N LEU A 192 31.16 3.23 7.62
CA LEU A 192 30.20 3.80 8.55
C LEU A 192 30.30 5.32 8.56
N SER A 193 29.16 5.99 8.64
CA SER A 193 29.06 7.40 9.01
C SER A 193 29.36 7.58 10.50
N ASP A 194 29.85 8.75 10.92
CA ASP A 194 30.07 9.03 12.32
C ASP A 194 28.77 8.88 13.12
N GLY A 195 28.91 8.36 14.35
CA GLY A 195 27.76 8.07 15.20
C GLY A 195 27.07 6.74 14.90
N LYS A 196 25.74 6.71 15.07
CA LYS A 196 24.90 5.52 14.97
C LYS A 196 24.53 5.19 13.53
N ASN A 197 24.87 3.99 13.08
CA ASN A 197 24.50 3.45 11.78
C ASN A 197 23.50 2.32 11.97
N VAL A 198 22.40 2.31 11.20
CA VAL A 198 21.33 1.31 11.26
C VAL A 198 20.98 0.86 9.85
N THR A 199 20.85 -0.44 9.67
CA THR A 199 20.33 -1.03 8.44
C THR A 199 19.52 -2.29 8.77
N THR A 200 18.92 -2.90 7.76
CA THR A 200 18.13 -4.12 7.92
C THR A 200 18.63 -5.20 6.96
N LEU A 201 18.82 -6.42 7.46
CA LEU A 201 18.86 -7.62 6.65
C LEU A 201 17.45 -8.13 6.44
N SER A 202 17.06 -8.36 5.20
CA SER A 202 15.80 -9.01 4.85
C SER A 202 16.05 -10.48 4.57
N ILE A 203 15.45 -11.35 5.36
CA ILE A 203 15.54 -12.81 5.20
C ILE A 203 14.22 -13.27 4.63
N LEU A 204 14.21 -13.57 3.33
CA LEU A 204 13.04 -14.07 2.62
C LEU A 204 13.04 -15.58 2.62
N THR A 205 11.86 -16.18 2.67
CA THR A 205 11.68 -17.62 2.52
C THR A 205 10.50 -17.92 1.60
N ASN A 206 10.42 -19.15 1.11
CA ASN A 206 9.26 -19.64 0.35
C ASN A 206 7.93 -19.61 1.15
N ASN A 207 7.94 -19.30 2.45
CA ASN A 207 6.77 -19.22 3.32
C ASN A 207 6.72 -17.90 4.13
N GLY A 208 7.19 -16.79 3.54
CA GLY A 208 7.26 -15.48 4.19
C GLY A 208 8.67 -15.06 4.54
N GLY A 209 8.84 -13.92 5.20
CA GLY A 209 10.16 -13.39 5.53
C GLY A 209 10.21 -12.75 6.91
N LYS A 210 11.43 -12.52 7.39
CA LYS A 210 11.73 -11.73 8.61
C LYS A 210 12.79 -10.70 8.32
N GLN A 211 12.85 -9.71 9.17
CA GLN A 211 13.88 -8.67 9.14
C GLN A 211 14.71 -8.72 10.42
N LEU A 212 16.01 -8.49 10.28
CA LEU A 212 16.94 -8.35 11.37
C LEU A 212 17.60 -6.97 11.26
N THR A 213 17.40 -6.11 12.25
CA THR A 213 18.03 -4.81 12.31
C THR A 213 19.49 -4.95 12.73
N LEU A 214 20.41 -4.38 11.95
CA LEU A 214 21.83 -4.26 12.31
C LEU A 214 22.12 -2.86 12.83
N LYS A 215 22.83 -2.76 13.93
CA LYS A 215 23.32 -1.50 14.49
C LYS A 215 24.83 -1.54 14.61
N ALA A 216 25.51 -0.45 14.26
CA ALA A 216 26.95 -0.25 14.45
C ALA A 216 27.23 1.22 14.75
N TYR A 217 28.28 1.49 15.48
CA TYR A 217 28.66 2.85 15.85
C TYR A 217 30.08 3.13 15.37
N LYS A 218 30.33 4.31 14.81
CA LYS A 218 31.66 4.83 14.52
C LYS A 218 31.99 5.89 15.55
N SER A 219 33.04 5.66 16.30
CA SER A 219 33.54 6.65 17.29
C SER A 219 34.22 7.80 16.55
N ASP A 220 33.91 9.02 16.93
CA ASP A 220 34.53 10.28 16.47
C ASP A 220 35.92 10.52 17.02
N GLY A 221 36.56 9.49 17.59
CA GLY A 221 37.91 9.56 18.11
C GLY A 221 38.03 10.19 19.51
N ASN A 222 36.95 10.61 20.13
CA ASN A 222 36.90 11.09 21.50
C ASN A 222 36.28 9.98 22.37
N GLY A 223 37.13 9.20 23.05
CA GLY A 223 36.75 8.01 23.80
C GLY A 223 35.75 8.29 24.93
N GLY A 224 34.49 8.09 24.62
CA GLY A 224 33.38 8.02 25.55
C GLY A 224 32.33 7.08 24.99
N GLU A 225 32.02 6.01 25.70
CA GLU A 225 30.90 5.13 25.42
C GLU A 225 29.62 5.96 25.53
N PRO A 226 28.73 5.99 24.51
CA PRO A 226 27.44 6.64 24.69
C PRO A 226 26.56 5.77 25.58
N GLU A 227 26.22 6.27 26.75
CA GLU A 227 25.20 5.70 27.62
C GLU A 227 23.86 5.65 26.87
N ASP A 228 23.18 4.52 26.98
CA ASP A 228 21.82 4.30 26.48
C ASP A 228 20.84 5.23 27.24
N PRO A 229 20.13 6.17 26.58
CA PRO A 229 19.19 7.01 27.28
C PRO A 229 17.80 6.41 27.26
N GLU A 230 17.46 5.56 28.24
CA GLU A 230 16.10 5.47 28.73
C GLU A 230 15.93 6.42 29.92
N SER A 231 15.42 7.58 29.67
CA SER A 231 14.43 8.33 30.49
C SER A 231 14.48 9.84 30.18
N PRO A 232 13.35 10.53 30.31
CA PRO A 232 13.21 11.89 29.79
C PRO A 232 13.60 12.94 30.81
N GLU A 233 14.17 14.05 30.39
CA GLU A 233 13.84 15.43 30.78
C GLU A 233 14.82 16.44 30.16
N GLU A 234 14.24 17.51 29.61
CA GLU A 234 14.80 18.74 29.01
C GLU A 234 15.73 19.54 29.97
N PRO A 235 16.40 20.63 29.58
CA PRO A 235 16.17 21.57 28.49
C PRO A 235 17.40 22.17 27.75
N ASN A 236 17.15 22.72 26.56
CA ASN A 236 17.81 23.85 25.88
C ASN A 236 19.32 24.01 25.93
N ASP A 237 19.97 23.82 24.78
CA ASP A 237 21.20 24.53 24.42
C ASP A 237 21.19 24.97 22.93
N PRO A 238 21.85 26.09 22.57
CA PRO A 238 21.54 26.86 21.36
C PRO A 238 22.06 26.21 20.08
N GLN A 239 21.30 26.35 19.03
CA GLN A 239 21.57 25.93 17.67
C GLN A 239 22.95 26.37 17.15
N GLU A 240 23.73 25.41 16.66
CA GLU A 240 24.84 25.65 15.76
C GLU A 240 24.31 26.05 14.38
N PRO A 241 24.92 26.99 13.66
CA PRO A 241 24.36 27.49 12.42
C PRO A 241 24.48 26.45 11.31
N GLU A 242 23.31 26.16 10.71
CA GLU A 242 23.14 25.29 9.54
C GLU A 242 24.06 25.72 8.39
N ASN A 243 24.72 24.77 7.77
CA ASN A 243 25.44 24.94 6.51
C ASN A 243 24.43 25.08 5.35
N PRO A 244 24.34 26.22 4.66
CA PRO A 244 23.25 26.47 3.71
C PRO A 244 23.32 25.76 2.36
N ASP A 245 24.29 24.85 2.15
CA ASP A 245 24.58 24.27 0.83
C ASP A 245 24.37 22.74 0.72
N GLU A 246 23.82 22.06 1.74
CA GLU A 246 23.45 20.64 1.62
C GLU A 246 21.92 20.54 1.52
N PRO A 247 21.37 19.98 0.42
CA PRO A 247 19.92 19.85 0.30
C PRO A 247 19.39 18.87 1.35
N ASP A 248 18.51 19.36 2.22
CA ASP A 248 17.81 18.56 3.22
C ASP A 248 17.25 17.27 2.59
N ALA A 249 17.54 16.13 3.22
CA ALA A 249 16.88 14.89 2.84
C ALA A 249 15.35 15.09 2.97
N PRO A 250 14.56 14.72 1.96
CA PRO A 250 13.13 14.97 2.00
C PRO A 250 12.50 14.29 3.20
N ASN A 251 11.68 15.04 3.94
CA ASN A 251 10.91 14.48 5.03
C ASN A 251 10.04 13.34 4.51
N SER A 252 9.81 12.33 5.33
CA SER A 252 8.99 11.20 4.93
C SER A 252 8.10 10.72 6.07
N VAL A 253 6.96 10.13 5.72
CA VAL A 253 6.01 9.57 6.68
C VAL A 253 5.79 8.10 6.36
N ASN A 254 6.00 7.23 7.36
CA ASN A 254 5.65 5.82 7.26
C ASN A 254 4.19 5.62 7.67
N ILE A 255 3.46 4.89 6.86
CA ILE A 255 2.05 4.57 7.06
C ILE A 255 1.90 3.06 7.04
N SER A 256 1.09 2.54 7.96
CA SER A 256 0.83 1.11 8.07
C SER A 256 -0.66 0.83 7.98
N VAL A 257 -1.05 -0.16 7.19
CA VAL A 257 -2.42 -0.64 7.04
C VAL A 257 -2.41 -2.15 6.78
N GLY A 258 -3.26 -2.89 7.46
CA GLY A 258 -3.36 -4.35 7.28
C GLY A 258 -2.04 -5.11 7.50
N GLY A 259 -1.13 -4.58 8.33
CA GLY A 259 0.20 -5.18 8.56
C GLY A 259 1.25 -4.85 7.49
N VAL A 260 0.88 -4.09 6.45
CA VAL A 260 1.79 -3.60 5.40
C VAL A 260 2.16 -2.16 5.67
N SER A 261 3.45 -1.83 5.57
CA SER A 261 3.95 -0.46 5.72
C SER A 261 4.45 0.08 4.40
N PHE A 262 4.13 1.33 4.11
CA PHE A 262 4.60 2.06 2.94
C PHE A 262 5.00 3.48 3.32
N LYS A 263 5.85 4.11 2.50
CA LYS A 263 6.42 5.42 2.79
C LYS A 263 5.86 6.46 1.82
N MET A 264 5.53 7.63 2.36
CA MET A 264 5.19 8.82 1.61
C MET A 264 6.32 9.84 1.75
N ILE A 265 6.80 10.37 0.64
CA ILE A 265 7.90 11.34 0.53
C ILE A 265 7.31 12.73 0.42
N GLU A 266 7.80 13.68 1.21
CA GLU A 266 7.43 15.09 1.10
C GLU A 266 8.03 15.69 -0.18
N VAL A 267 7.18 16.33 -0.97
CA VAL A 267 7.56 17.12 -2.14
C VAL A 267 7.27 18.57 -1.83
N ALA A 268 8.32 19.34 -1.55
CA ALA A 268 8.18 20.76 -1.25
C ALA A 268 7.61 21.51 -2.46
N GLY A 269 6.57 22.32 -2.24
CA GLY A 269 5.92 23.11 -3.27
C GLY A 269 6.90 24.01 -4.02
N GLY A 270 6.62 24.28 -5.29
CA GLY A 270 7.50 25.07 -6.15
C GLY A 270 6.94 25.30 -7.54
N THR A 271 7.70 26.02 -8.37
CA THR A 271 7.36 26.31 -9.77
C THR A 271 8.32 25.58 -10.69
N TYR A 272 7.79 24.94 -11.74
CA TYR A 272 8.56 24.25 -12.75
C TYR A 272 7.96 24.43 -14.15
N MET A 273 8.68 23.99 -15.15
CA MET A 273 8.23 23.98 -16.54
C MET A 273 7.67 22.60 -16.89
N MET A 274 6.34 22.48 -16.91
CA MET A 274 5.63 21.24 -17.26
C MET A 274 5.60 21.03 -18.77
N GLY A 275 5.78 19.78 -19.20
CA GLY A 275 5.76 19.38 -20.60
C GLY A 275 7.13 19.25 -21.22
N GLY A 276 7.17 19.09 -22.54
CA GLY A 276 8.35 18.91 -23.37
C GLY A 276 8.42 19.91 -24.51
N ASP A 277 9.57 19.95 -25.19
CA ASP A 277 9.82 20.89 -26.31
C ASP A 277 9.33 20.33 -27.68
N GLY A 278 8.72 19.12 -27.68
CA GLY A 278 8.25 18.48 -28.92
C GLY A 278 9.36 18.13 -29.92
N GLY A 279 10.64 18.13 -29.48
CA GLY A 279 11.80 17.82 -30.31
C GLY A 279 11.90 16.33 -30.68
N ILE A 280 13.09 15.92 -31.17
CA ILE A 280 13.35 14.51 -31.57
C ILE A 280 13.06 13.59 -30.40
N GLY A 281 12.02 12.74 -30.54
CA GLY A 281 11.52 11.86 -29.46
C GLY A 281 10.40 12.45 -28.60
N GLY A 282 10.12 13.76 -28.66
CA GLY A 282 8.96 14.40 -28.00
C GLY A 282 7.68 14.28 -28.83
N ASN A 283 6.55 14.22 -28.17
CA ASN A 283 5.25 14.21 -28.84
C ASN A 283 4.57 15.59 -28.79
N LEU A 284 3.71 15.86 -29.77
CA LEU A 284 2.95 17.11 -29.82
C LEU A 284 2.04 17.31 -28.62
N ASP A 285 1.63 16.27 -27.96
CA ASP A 285 0.77 16.31 -26.76
C ASP A 285 1.52 16.71 -25.47
N GLU A 286 2.85 16.74 -25.52
CA GLU A 286 3.72 17.25 -24.45
C GLU A 286 3.87 18.78 -24.53
N THR A 287 3.34 19.44 -25.59
CA THR A 287 3.49 20.87 -25.86
C THR A 287 2.17 21.62 -25.72
N PRO A 288 2.21 22.93 -25.44
CA PRO A 288 3.37 23.75 -25.14
C PRO A 288 3.92 23.52 -23.73
N LYS A 289 5.26 23.60 -23.59
CA LYS A 289 5.90 23.70 -22.28
C LYS A 289 5.41 24.98 -21.58
N HIS A 290 4.97 24.88 -20.31
CA HIS A 290 4.36 26.00 -19.61
C HIS A 290 4.70 25.98 -18.11
N SER A 291 4.60 27.12 -17.47
CA SER A 291 4.92 27.28 -16.05
C SER A 291 3.78 26.73 -15.17
N VAL A 292 4.12 25.87 -14.23
CA VAL A 292 3.18 25.35 -13.21
C VAL A 292 3.76 25.59 -11.83
N THR A 293 2.93 26.13 -10.93
CA THR A 293 3.23 26.28 -9.50
C THR A 293 2.37 25.31 -8.70
N LEU A 294 2.99 24.56 -7.81
CA LEU A 294 2.32 23.58 -6.94
C LEU A 294 2.59 23.91 -5.47
N ASP A 295 1.58 23.69 -4.62
CA ASP A 295 1.76 23.59 -3.19
C ASP A 295 2.52 22.31 -2.83
N GLY A 296 3.00 22.19 -1.58
CA GLY A 296 3.67 20.98 -1.11
C GLY A 296 2.67 19.83 -0.90
N PHE A 297 3.11 18.61 -1.12
CA PHE A 297 2.32 17.38 -0.95
C PHE A 297 3.22 16.20 -0.58
N TYR A 298 2.62 15.10 -0.18
CA TYR A 298 3.32 13.82 -0.02
C TYR A 298 2.97 12.89 -1.18
N ILE A 299 3.97 12.15 -1.67
CA ILE A 299 3.79 11.14 -2.74
C ILE A 299 4.38 9.80 -2.31
N GLY A 300 3.80 8.70 -2.77
CA GLY A 300 4.33 7.37 -2.52
C GLY A 300 5.78 7.22 -2.98
N GLU A 301 6.64 6.70 -2.11
CA GLU A 301 8.04 6.39 -2.44
C GLU A 301 8.13 5.46 -3.66
N THR A 302 7.14 4.59 -3.81
CA THR A 302 6.98 3.65 -4.92
C THR A 302 5.54 3.68 -5.44
N GLU A 303 5.27 2.98 -6.51
CA GLU A 303 3.94 2.54 -6.89
C GLU A 303 3.29 1.74 -5.75
N VAL A 304 1.97 1.66 -5.72
CA VAL A 304 1.24 0.77 -4.79
C VAL A 304 1.62 -0.67 -5.08
N THR A 305 2.17 -1.36 -4.09
CA THR A 305 2.55 -2.77 -4.23
C THR A 305 1.34 -3.70 -4.15
N GLN A 306 1.49 -4.92 -4.68
CA GLN A 306 0.44 -5.93 -4.62
C GLN A 306 0.09 -6.32 -3.19
N GLU A 307 1.07 -6.36 -2.28
CA GLU A 307 0.79 -6.62 -0.85
C GLU A 307 -0.02 -5.51 -0.20
N LEU A 308 0.24 -4.22 -0.56
CA LEU A 308 -0.54 -3.10 -0.05
C LEU A 308 -1.96 -3.13 -0.61
N TRP A 309 -2.08 -3.40 -1.91
CA TRP A 309 -3.38 -3.54 -2.55
C TRP A 309 -4.21 -4.67 -1.92
N ASP A 310 -3.60 -5.84 -1.75
CA ASP A 310 -4.26 -7.01 -1.15
C ASP A 310 -4.67 -6.76 0.30
N ALA A 311 -3.82 -6.09 1.08
CA ALA A 311 -4.13 -5.70 2.47
C ALA A 311 -5.35 -4.78 2.59
N VAL A 312 -5.67 -3.99 1.56
CA VAL A 312 -6.80 -3.06 1.54
C VAL A 312 -8.03 -3.68 0.85
N MET A 313 -7.82 -4.38 -0.27
CA MET A 313 -8.91 -4.88 -1.13
C MET A 313 -9.31 -6.32 -0.83
N GLY A 314 -8.40 -7.11 -0.22
CA GLY A 314 -8.62 -8.54 0.05
C GLY A 314 -8.49 -9.44 -1.19
N SER A 315 -8.02 -8.89 -2.31
CA SER A 315 -7.79 -9.66 -3.55
C SER A 315 -6.79 -8.92 -4.44
N ASN A 316 -5.97 -9.67 -5.17
CA ASN A 316 -4.96 -9.12 -6.08
C ASN A 316 -5.34 -9.37 -7.54
N PRO A 317 -5.62 -8.30 -8.35
CA PRO A 317 -6.01 -8.45 -9.75
C PRO A 317 -4.82 -8.67 -10.69
N SER A 318 -3.59 -8.53 -10.21
CA SER A 318 -2.38 -8.51 -11.01
C SER A 318 -2.11 -9.85 -11.71
N VAL A 319 -1.72 -9.78 -12.98
CA VAL A 319 -1.41 -10.98 -13.81
C VAL A 319 -0.08 -11.60 -13.40
N TYR A 320 0.94 -10.77 -13.15
CA TYR A 320 2.26 -11.19 -12.70
C TYR A 320 2.37 -11.00 -11.19
N THR A 321 2.18 -12.06 -10.44
CA THR A 321 2.08 -12.00 -8.98
C THR A 321 3.44 -11.82 -8.29
N GLY A 322 3.44 -11.14 -7.16
CA GLY A 322 4.62 -10.89 -6.31
C GLY A 322 4.38 -9.74 -5.35
N ASN A 323 4.51 -9.97 -4.04
CA ASN A 323 4.15 -9.01 -2.99
C ASN A 323 4.77 -7.62 -3.19
N LYS A 324 6.02 -7.57 -3.63
CA LYS A 324 6.78 -6.33 -3.87
C LYS A 324 6.67 -5.81 -5.30
N LYS A 325 6.00 -6.51 -6.20
CA LYS A 325 5.68 -5.97 -7.53
C LYS A 325 4.59 -4.91 -7.39
N PRO A 326 4.53 -3.92 -8.30
CA PRO A 326 3.40 -2.98 -8.32
C PRO A 326 2.11 -3.72 -8.62
N VAL A 327 1.02 -3.31 -8.00
CA VAL A 327 -0.30 -3.74 -8.46
C VAL A 327 -0.51 -3.25 -9.88
N HIS A 328 -1.05 -4.11 -10.72
CA HIS A 328 -1.37 -3.82 -12.12
C HIS A 328 -2.63 -4.55 -12.55
N ALA A 329 -3.06 -4.33 -13.78
CA ALA A 329 -4.35 -4.76 -14.26
C ALA A 329 -5.51 -4.14 -13.44
N VAL A 330 -5.36 -2.86 -13.10
CA VAL A 330 -6.36 -2.05 -12.40
C VAL A 330 -6.79 -0.87 -13.25
N ASN A 331 -8.09 -0.61 -13.30
CA ASN A 331 -8.63 0.57 -13.96
C ASN A 331 -8.75 1.75 -12.98
N TRP A 332 -9.01 2.94 -13.49
CA TRP A 332 -9.10 4.17 -12.72
C TRP A 332 -10.16 4.12 -11.62
N ASN A 333 -11.31 3.48 -11.88
CA ASN A 333 -12.38 3.35 -10.89
C ASN A 333 -11.99 2.41 -9.74
N GLN A 334 -11.32 1.29 -10.05
CA GLN A 334 -10.79 0.38 -9.02
C GLN A 334 -9.71 1.05 -8.17
N CYS A 335 -8.88 1.93 -8.77
CA CYS A 335 -7.92 2.72 -8.01
C CYS A 335 -8.61 3.68 -7.02
N ASN A 336 -9.72 4.32 -7.41
CA ASN A 336 -10.50 5.15 -6.47
C ASN A 336 -11.13 4.29 -5.36
N GLU A 337 -11.69 3.13 -5.69
CA GLU A 337 -12.23 2.21 -4.68
C GLU A 337 -11.17 1.79 -3.65
N PHE A 338 -9.97 1.47 -4.13
CA PHE A 338 -8.82 1.19 -3.27
C PHE A 338 -8.50 2.39 -2.36
N ILE A 339 -8.43 3.60 -2.93
CA ILE A 339 -8.14 4.84 -2.20
C ILE A 339 -9.21 5.13 -1.14
N ASP A 340 -10.48 4.98 -1.48
CA ASP A 340 -11.59 5.19 -0.53
C ASP A 340 -11.48 4.23 0.67
N LYS A 341 -11.20 2.95 0.42
CA LYS A 341 -10.98 1.97 1.48
C LYS A 341 -9.73 2.27 2.30
N LEU A 342 -8.62 2.65 1.65
CA LEU A 342 -7.39 3.03 2.33
C LEU A 342 -7.61 4.24 3.25
N ASN A 343 -8.34 5.26 2.77
CA ASN A 343 -8.71 6.44 3.55
C ASN A 343 -9.54 6.05 4.78
N TYR A 344 -10.53 5.19 4.58
CA TYR A 344 -11.36 4.69 5.67
C TYR A 344 -10.52 3.92 6.73
N MET A 345 -9.60 3.04 6.28
CA MET A 345 -8.80 2.21 7.17
C MET A 345 -7.73 3.00 7.94
N THR A 346 -7.21 4.07 7.35
CA THR A 346 -6.09 4.84 7.94
C THR A 346 -6.52 6.12 8.62
N GLY A 347 -7.73 6.62 8.32
CA GLY A 347 -8.20 7.95 8.76
C GLY A 347 -7.42 9.10 8.11
N LYS A 348 -6.67 8.84 7.03
CA LYS A 348 -5.91 9.83 6.25
C LYS A 348 -6.61 10.13 4.92
N THR A 349 -6.17 11.17 4.24
CA THR A 349 -6.72 11.57 2.93
C THR A 349 -5.70 11.31 1.83
N PHE A 350 -5.79 10.13 1.22
CA PHE A 350 -5.05 9.79 0.01
C PHE A 350 -5.90 10.09 -1.22
N ARG A 351 -5.23 10.31 -2.33
CA ARG A 351 -5.80 10.46 -3.67
C ARG A 351 -4.79 10.04 -4.74
N MET A 352 -5.22 9.95 -5.98
CA MET A 352 -4.29 9.91 -7.10
C MET A 352 -3.58 11.25 -7.26
N PRO A 353 -2.33 11.28 -7.77
CA PRO A 353 -1.69 12.53 -8.15
C PRO A 353 -2.48 13.25 -9.25
N THR A 354 -2.43 14.58 -9.27
CA THR A 354 -2.69 15.30 -10.51
C THR A 354 -1.55 15.03 -11.49
N GLU A 355 -1.79 15.22 -12.78
CA GLU A 355 -0.74 15.07 -13.79
C GLU A 355 0.47 15.98 -13.51
N ALA A 356 0.20 17.18 -13.04
CA ALA A 356 1.24 18.17 -12.72
C ALA A 356 2.05 17.77 -11.47
N GLU A 357 1.42 17.24 -10.42
CA GLU A 357 2.12 16.71 -9.25
C GLU A 357 2.99 15.51 -9.61
N TRP A 358 2.45 14.61 -10.44
CA TRP A 358 3.18 13.45 -10.91
C TRP A 358 4.45 13.86 -11.64
N GLU A 359 4.35 14.78 -12.63
CA GLU A 359 5.50 15.22 -13.43
C GLU A 359 6.51 16.00 -12.58
N TYR A 360 6.04 16.87 -11.67
CA TYR A 360 6.91 17.61 -10.77
C TYR A 360 7.73 16.68 -9.86
N ALA A 361 7.09 15.69 -9.26
CA ALA A 361 7.75 14.68 -8.44
C ALA A 361 8.72 13.82 -9.27
N ALA A 362 8.34 13.40 -10.49
CA ALA A 362 9.18 12.63 -11.38
C ALA A 362 10.45 13.39 -11.81
N ARG A 363 10.36 14.71 -11.95
CA ARG A 363 11.50 15.59 -12.26
C ARG A 363 12.43 15.86 -11.08
N GLY A 364 12.09 15.41 -9.86
CA GLY A 364 12.88 15.66 -8.65
C GLY A 364 12.50 16.95 -7.92
N GLY A 365 11.33 17.53 -8.18
CA GLY A 365 10.83 18.72 -7.49
C GLY A 365 11.79 19.91 -7.57
N LYS A 366 12.06 20.56 -6.44
CA LYS A 366 13.07 21.65 -6.33
C LYS A 366 14.51 21.19 -6.54
N GLN A 367 14.79 19.88 -6.43
CA GLN A 367 16.12 19.30 -6.59
C GLN A 367 16.37 18.81 -8.02
N SER A 368 15.44 19.10 -8.96
CA SER A 368 15.48 18.66 -10.35
C SER A 368 16.84 18.97 -11.02
N LYS A 369 17.37 17.97 -11.69
CA LYS A 369 18.57 18.09 -12.55
C LYS A 369 18.20 18.07 -14.04
N GLU A 370 16.91 18.26 -14.35
CA GLU A 370 16.38 18.31 -15.71
C GLU A 370 16.69 17.05 -16.55
N TYR A 371 16.74 15.89 -15.90
CA TYR A 371 16.95 14.63 -16.58
C TYR A 371 15.74 14.25 -17.47
N GLU A 372 16.02 13.47 -18.51
CA GLU A 372 15.01 12.96 -19.44
C GLU A 372 14.10 11.91 -18.78
N TYR A 373 14.68 11.07 -17.90
CA TYR A 373 13.99 10.08 -17.08
C TYR A 373 14.10 10.48 -15.59
N SER A 374 13.25 9.95 -14.77
CA SER A 374 13.24 10.27 -13.33
C SER A 374 14.55 9.81 -12.68
N GLY A 375 15.43 10.76 -12.35
CA GLY A 375 16.71 10.53 -11.68
C GLY A 375 17.93 10.29 -12.60
N SER A 376 17.78 10.19 -13.92
CA SER A 376 18.92 9.98 -14.83
C SER A 376 18.59 10.26 -16.30
N ASN A 377 19.62 10.53 -17.12
CA ASN A 377 19.52 10.44 -18.58
C ASN A 377 19.78 9.02 -19.12
N ASN A 378 20.16 8.06 -18.27
CA ASN A 378 20.30 6.66 -18.63
C ASN A 378 19.06 5.88 -18.17
N VAL A 379 18.16 5.55 -19.10
CA VAL A 379 16.93 4.80 -18.84
C VAL A 379 17.18 3.49 -18.11
N GLY A 380 18.24 2.76 -18.47
CA GLY A 380 18.55 1.46 -17.86
C GLY A 380 18.85 1.51 -16.37
N SER A 381 19.29 2.69 -15.85
CA SER A 381 19.59 2.88 -14.43
C SER A 381 18.35 3.13 -13.58
N VAL A 382 17.28 3.70 -14.17
CA VAL A 382 16.12 4.22 -13.42
C VAL A 382 14.78 3.59 -13.80
N ALA A 383 14.75 2.83 -14.92
CA ALA A 383 13.50 2.29 -15.45
C ALA A 383 13.55 0.78 -15.68
N TRP A 384 12.41 0.13 -15.40
CA TRP A 384 12.08 -1.18 -15.91
C TRP A 384 11.24 -1.02 -17.18
N TYR A 385 11.79 -1.37 -18.34
CA TYR A 385 11.19 -1.20 -19.66
C TYR A 385 11.49 -2.42 -20.54
N VAL A 386 11.00 -2.48 -21.76
CA VAL A 386 11.14 -3.66 -22.64
C VAL A 386 12.60 -4.13 -22.80
N GLY A 387 13.57 -3.22 -22.69
CA GLY A 387 14.99 -3.55 -22.84
C GLY A 387 15.61 -4.30 -21.65
N ASN A 388 14.97 -4.36 -20.49
CA ASN A 388 15.57 -4.94 -19.27
C ASN A 388 14.61 -5.61 -18.28
N SER A 389 13.29 -5.62 -18.55
CA SER A 389 12.26 -6.13 -17.64
C SER A 389 11.91 -7.60 -17.85
N ASN A 390 12.37 -8.23 -18.94
CA ASN A 390 11.92 -9.55 -19.40
C ASN A 390 10.39 -9.61 -19.66
N TYR A 391 9.80 -8.49 -20.08
CA TYR A 391 8.35 -8.35 -20.33
C TYR A 391 7.45 -8.62 -19.11
N GLU A 392 7.97 -8.42 -17.92
CA GLU A 392 7.24 -8.54 -16.66
C GLU A 392 7.50 -7.33 -15.75
N PRO A 393 6.51 -6.88 -14.94
CA PRO A 393 6.77 -5.87 -13.91
C PRO A 393 7.75 -6.43 -12.87
N GLN A 394 8.64 -5.61 -12.40
CA GLN A 394 9.67 -5.97 -11.44
C GLN A 394 9.29 -5.48 -10.03
N ASN A 395 9.98 -5.98 -9.02
CA ASN A 395 9.83 -5.47 -7.67
C ASN A 395 10.15 -3.98 -7.63
N VAL A 396 9.33 -3.21 -6.93
CA VAL A 396 9.59 -1.79 -6.71
C VAL A 396 10.95 -1.58 -6.06
N LYS A 397 11.57 -0.42 -6.28
CA LYS A 397 12.92 -0.07 -5.79
C LYS A 397 14.06 -0.91 -6.39
N GLY A 398 13.82 -1.59 -7.49
CA GLY A 398 14.85 -2.35 -8.19
C GLY A 398 15.80 -1.48 -9.02
N LYS A 399 15.55 -0.18 -9.11
CA LYS A 399 16.33 0.81 -9.84
C LYS A 399 16.76 1.97 -8.93
N ILE A 400 17.58 2.89 -9.45
CA ILE A 400 18.02 4.08 -8.72
C ILE A 400 16.84 5.05 -8.61
N PRO A 401 16.61 5.67 -7.41
CA PRO A 401 15.57 6.68 -7.26
C PRO A 401 15.97 8.02 -7.90
N ASN A 402 15.02 8.93 -7.98
CA ASN A 402 15.30 10.31 -8.33
C ASN A 402 15.85 11.13 -7.15
N GLU A 403 16.06 12.42 -7.34
CA GLU A 403 16.66 13.34 -6.37
C GLU A 403 15.88 13.46 -5.05
N LEU A 404 14.59 13.12 -5.07
CA LEU A 404 13.71 13.08 -3.88
C LEU A 404 13.67 11.70 -3.19
N GLY A 405 14.39 10.70 -3.72
CA GLY A 405 14.30 9.34 -3.20
C GLY A 405 13.04 8.58 -3.65
N ILE A 406 12.39 9.04 -4.72
CA ILE A 406 11.20 8.40 -5.29
C ILE A 406 11.64 7.44 -6.39
N TYR A 407 11.13 6.20 -6.33
CA TYR A 407 11.49 5.11 -7.25
C TYR A 407 10.42 4.90 -8.32
N ASP A 408 10.84 4.29 -9.42
CA ASP A 408 9.98 3.72 -10.46
C ASP A 408 9.03 4.72 -11.15
N MET A 409 9.32 6.05 -11.06
CA MET A 409 8.60 7.09 -11.82
C MET A 409 8.86 7.01 -13.33
N SER A 410 9.80 6.17 -13.73
CA SER A 410 10.09 5.82 -15.13
C SER A 410 10.04 4.30 -15.26
N GLY A 411 9.14 3.78 -16.13
CA GLY A 411 8.95 2.34 -16.38
C GLY A 411 8.10 1.62 -15.33
N ASN A 412 8.30 0.34 -15.20
CA ASN A 412 7.57 -0.63 -14.38
C ASN A 412 6.10 -0.72 -14.76
N VAL A 413 5.20 0.11 -14.24
CA VAL A 413 3.81 0.20 -14.69
C VAL A 413 3.39 1.64 -14.97
N PHE A 414 2.46 1.85 -15.89
CA PHE A 414 1.80 3.14 -16.04
C PHE A 414 1.03 3.49 -14.77
N GLU A 415 1.07 4.76 -14.40
CA GLU A 415 0.41 5.27 -13.20
C GLU A 415 -0.77 6.18 -13.56
N TRP A 416 -1.96 5.86 -13.03
CA TRP A 416 -3.15 6.67 -13.20
C TRP A 416 -3.01 8.01 -12.49
N CYS A 417 -3.42 9.09 -13.19
CA CYS A 417 -3.61 10.42 -12.62
C CYS A 417 -5.10 10.75 -12.47
N SER A 418 -5.40 11.73 -11.61
CA SER A 418 -6.79 12.20 -11.38
C SER A 418 -7.38 12.93 -12.58
N ASP A 419 -6.52 13.55 -13.40
CA ASP A 419 -6.90 14.47 -14.46
C ASP A 419 -7.58 13.78 -15.64
N TRP A 420 -8.56 14.46 -16.23
CA TRP A 420 -8.98 14.17 -17.57
C TRP A 420 -7.91 14.60 -18.57
N TYR A 421 -7.66 13.76 -19.56
CA TYR A 421 -6.68 14.07 -20.59
C TYR A 421 -7.17 15.22 -21.50
N GLY A 422 -6.31 16.23 -21.69
CA GLY A 422 -6.54 17.38 -22.55
C GLY A 422 -5.24 18.02 -23.01
N GLY A 423 -5.32 18.92 -24.01
CA GLY A 423 -4.16 19.68 -24.49
C GLY A 423 -3.67 20.66 -23.43
N TYR A 424 -2.36 20.89 -23.41
CA TYR A 424 -1.76 21.89 -22.54
C TYR A 424 -2.10 23.32 -22.99
N ASN A 425 -2.16 24.23 -22.01
CA ASN A 425 -2.29 25.66 -22.24
C ASN A 425 -0.94 26.35 -21.99
N SER A 426 -0.56 27.31 -22.81
CA SER A 426 0.71 28.04 -22.65
C SER A 426 0.75 29.01 -21.46
N SER A 427 -0.40 29.31 -20.83
CA SER A 427 -0.48 30.19 -19.67
C SER A 427 0.06 29.52 -18.41
N ALA A 428 0.66 30.33 -17.52
CA ALA A 428 1.05 29.84 -16.19
C ALA A 428 -0.16 29.38 -15.40
N GLN A 429 -0.01 28.26 -14.67
CA GLN A 429 -1.07 27.63 -13.88
C GLN A 429 -0.62 27.41 -12.43
N THR A 430 -1.58 27.36 -11.52
CA THR A 430 -1.33 27.04 -10.11
C THR A 430 -2.25 25.88 -9.72
N ASN A 431 -1.67 24.82 -9.18
CA ASN A 431 -2.34 23.57 -8.79
C ASN A 431 -3.34 23.07 -9.86
N PRO A 432 -2.93 22.90 -11.13
CA PRO A 432 -3.86 22.47 -12.17
C PRO A 432 -4.36 21.04 -11.93
N THR A 433 -5.62 20.80 -12.26
CA THR A 433 -6.30 19.49 -12.15
C THR A 433 -6.82 18.99 -13.48
N GLY A 434 -6.30 19.54 -14.58
CA GLY A 434 -6.75 19.20 -15.92
C GLY A 434 -8.14 19.75 -16.29
N PRO A 435 -8.71 19.33 -17.42
CA PRO A 435 -10.07 19.68 -17.83
C PRO A 435 -11.12 19.16 -16.83
N SER A 436 -12.26 19.85 -16.69
CA SER A 436 -13.34 19.44 -15.79
C SER A 436 -14.07 18.17 -16.23
N SER A 437 -13.92 17.76 -17.50
CA SER A 437 -14.51 16.55 -18.07
C SER A 437 -13.71 16.06 -19.27
N GLY A 438 -13.85 14.77 -19.60
CA GLY A 438 -13.18 14.14 -20.74
C GLY A 438 -13.65 12.71 -20.95
N ASN A 439 -13.09 12.04 -21.94
CA ASN A 439 -13.34 10.62 -22.21
C ASN A 439 -12.26 9.71 -21.61
N ASN A 440 -11.04 10.21 -21.54
CA ASN A 440 -9.87 9.47 -21.07
C ASN A 440 -9.22 10.16 -19.88
N LYS A 441 -8.67 9.38 -18.97
CA LYS A 441 -7.83 9.81 -17.86
C LYS A 441 -6.36 9.80 -18.27
N VAL A 442 -5.57 10.65 -17.65
CA VAL A 442 -4.11 10.68 -17.85
C VAL A 442 -3.46 9.47 -17.22
N VAL A 443 -2.47 8.90 -17.91
CA VAL A 443 -1.53 7.90 -17.36
C VAL A 443 -0.11 8.30 -17.69
N ARG A 444 0.84 8.01 -16.81
CA ARG A 444 2.22 8.49 -16.87
C ARG A 444 3.21 7.37 -16.59
N GLY A 445 4.50 7.61 -16.83
CA GLY A 445 5.63 6.79 -16.40
C GLY A 445 6.14 5.76 -17.41
N GLY A 446 5.31 5.26 -18.29
CA GLY A 446 5.67 4.11 -19.15
C GLY A 446 5.47 2.78 -18.40
N ALA A 447 5.85 1.66 -19.02
CA ALA A 447 5.67 0.35 -18.40
C ALA A 447 6.72 -0.67 -18.88
N PHE A 448 6.81 -1.77 -18.16
CA PHE A 448 7.79 -2.85 -18.35
C PHE A 448 7.86 -3.42 -19.78
N SER A 449 6.79 -3.37 -20.58
CA SER A 449 6.75 -3.86 -21.97
C SER A 449 6.84 -2.75 -23.02
N TYR A 450 7.06 -1.51 -22.60
CA TYR A 450 7.14 -0.36 -23.50
C TYR A 450 8.59 0.08 -23.72
N TYR A 451 8.86 0.78 -24.82
CA TYR A 451 10.19 1.28 -25.14
C TYR A 451 10.59 2.45 -24.21
N ASP A 452 11.87 2.72 -24.14
CA ASP A 452 12.49 3.81 -23.37
C ASP A 452 11.83 5.17 -23.58
N THR A 453 11.51 5.52 -24.84
CA THR A 453 10.83 6.77 -25.19
C THR A 453 9.49 6.97 -24.46
N TYR A 454 8.89 5.91 -23.98
CA TYR A 454 7.64 5.95 -23.20
C TYR A 454 7.87 6.25 -21.72
N CYS A 455 9.11 6.03 -21.21
CA CYS A 455 9.48 6.21 -19.81
C CYS A 455 9.97 7.62 -19.48
N ARG A 456 10.00 8.56 -20.47
CA ARG A 456 10.40 9.95 -20.25
C ARG A 456 9.45 10.67 -19.31
N VAL A 457 9.99 11.54 -18.44
CA VAL A 457 9.19 12.29 -17.45
C VAL A 457 8.13 13.20 -18.08
N ALA A 458 8.36 13.72 -19.28
CA ALA A 458 7.40 14.55 -20.01
C ALA A 458 6.35 13.74 -20.78
N ARG A 459 6.56 12.42 -20.97
CA ARG A 459 5.69 11.58 -21.80
C ARG A 459 4.31 11.42 -21.21
N ARG A 460 3.30 11.69 -22.02
CA ARG A 460 1.88 11.63 -21.64
C ARG A 460 1.18 10.51 -22.38
N PHE A 461 0.23 9.88 -21.69
CA PHE A 461 -0.71 8.94 -22.28
C PHE A 461 -2.11 9.17 -21.73
N SER A 462 -3.07 8.52 -22.36
CA SER A 462 -4.44 8.56 -21.89
C SER A 462 -5.13 7.24 -22.11
N CYS A 463 -5.98 6.86 -21.18
CA CYS A 463 -6.78 5.65 -21.24
C CYS A 463 -8.19 5.88 -20.72
N SER A 464 -9.15 5.12 -21.24
CA SER A 464 -10.52 5.16 -20.71
C SER A 464 -10.53 4.75 -19.22
N PRO A 465 -11.26 5.43 -18.32
CA PRO A 465 -11.28 5.11 -16.90
C PRO A 465 -11.79 3.70 -16.57
N ASN A 466 -12.48 3.05 -17.53
CA ASN A 466 -12.96 1.68 -17.40
C ASN A 466 -12.02 0.65 -18.06
N TRP A 467 -10.97 1.11 -18.76
CA TRP A 467 -10.01 0.23 -19.39
C TRP A 467 -9.12 -0.42 -18.36
N CYS A 468 -8.91 -1.70 -18.48
CA CYS A 468 -8.03 -2.48 -17.63
C CYS A 468 -7.16 -3.35 -18.51
N ASP A 469 -5.85 -3.16 -18.44
CA ASP A 469 -4.86 -4.02 -19.05
C ASP A 469 -3.71 -4.32 -18.08
N THR A 470 -2.76 -5.12 -18.49
CA THR A 470 -1.67 -5.59 -17.64
C THR A 470 -0.61 -4.54 -17.31
N TYR A 471 -0.76 -3.30 -17.78
CA TYR A 471 0.30 -2.29 -17.70
C TYR A 471 -0.02 -1.14 -16.74
N HIS A 472 -1.25 -1.02 -16.27
CA HIS A 472 -1.71 0.11 -15.45
C HIS A 472 -1.78 -0.24 -13.96
N GLY A 473 -1.15 0.59 -13.16
CA GLY A 473 -1.16 0.61 -11.70
C GLY A 473 -1.43 2.01 -11.17
N LEU A 474 -1.04 2.30 -9.93
CA LEU A 474 -1.22 3.62 -9.33
C LEU A 474 -0.11 3.96 -8.35
N ARG A 475 0.04 5.25 -8.11
CA ARG A 475 0.82 5.84 -7.01
C ARG A 475 -0.08 6.75 -6.19
N LEU A 476 0.18 6.84 -4.89
CA LEU A 476 -0.63 7.64 -3.97
C LEU A 476 -0.05 9.03 -3.79
N VAL A 477 -0.93 10.00 -3.57
CA VAL A 477 -0.62 11.32 -3.03
C VAL A 477 -1.43 11.52 -1.75
N MET A 478 -0.87 12.24 -0.79
CA MET A 478 -1.49 12.63 0.48
C MET A 478 -1.19 14.12 0.74
N GLU A 479 -2.16 14.84 1.30
CA GLU A 479 -2.03 16.23 1.74
C GLU A 479 -1.49 16.32 3.17
#